data_a0253c15be658141b8f020b2b827346e
#
_entry.id   a0253c15be658141b8f020b2b827346e
#
_cell.length_a   1.000
_cell.length_b   1.000
_cell.length_c   1.000
_cell.angle_alpha   90.00
_cell.angle_beta   90.00
_cell.angle_gamma   90.00
#
_symmetry.space_group_name_H-M   'P 1'
#
loop_
_entity.id
_entity.type
_entity.pdbx_description
1 polymer ?
#
loop_
_entity_poly.entity_id
_entity_poly.type
_entity_poly.pdbx_seq_one_letter_code
_entity_poly.pdbx_strand_id
1 'polypeptide(L)'
;MDMNDILYSLYFTIEWGTQTDENDKTFDSEFTPIAAQSLQTIKGVKVIDEDTIEVYADYWHFDDGEIAEWTMLWNSMPWEISTAMEKAVTDGKVAFSRSGATSKNVNWLSLIIPNDANLIKGYLEKFRDSNYIPEEFKESKQSSEYFQNRYNSSIKWIEDNNHAVISNGPFYLESYSPESRTITVNTFEDESYPFKVGEWSKFEKTEFPIIKKVDLKKITQTGAEFKIDIITENSDSILYFLTDNEGNSISTETLKAVEGETTIIIPDEKTQNFGIGANNIKIFAISDSVLRPDFYESSFIVTEMKTELPTVNSEKIEFSENESYYEFLIIPIIIVVGIIIVLKKKQSQ
;
A
#
# COMPACT_ATOMS: atom_id res chain seq x y z
N MET A 1 24.40 3.54 2.59
CA MET A 1 23.29 2.67 3.02
C MET A 1 23.39 1.38 2.25
N ASP A 2 23.28 0.25 2.92
CA ASP A 2 23.30 -1.09 2.33
C ASP A 2 22.15 -1.95 2.90
N MET A 3 22.05 -3.23 2.49
CA MET A 3 20.98 -4.14 2.94
C MET A 3 20.97 -4.30 4.47
N ASN A 4 22.12 -4.19 5.15
CA ASN A 4 22.16 -4.32 6.61
C ASN A 4 21.48 -3.13 7.32
N ASP A 5 21.52 -1.93 6.74
CA ASP A 5 20.79 -0.77 7.26
C ASP A 5 19.28 -1.01 7.22
N ILE A 6 18.78 -1.58 6.12
CA ILE A 6 17.38 -1.93 5.94
C ILE A 6 16.95 -3.03 6.93
N LEU A 7 17.71 -4.12 7.00
CA LEU A 7 17.39 -5.26 7.86
C LEU A 7 17.42 -4.90 9.35
N TYR A 8 18.40 -4.08 9.77
CA TYR A 8 18.48 -3.62 11.16
C TYR A 8 17.33 -2.68 11.50
N SER A 9 16.96 -1.81 10.57
CA SER A 9 15.83 -0.90 10.76
C SER A 9 14.48 -1.65 10.84
N LEU A 10 14.30 -2.73 10.06
CA LEU A 10 13.16 -3.64 10.19
C LEU A 10 13.13 -4.32 11.56
N TYR A 11 14.27 -4.88 12.00
CA TYR A 11 14.41 -5.43 13.35
C TYR A 11 14.04 -4.40 14.40
N PHE A 12 14.62 -3.19 14.35
CA PHE A 12 14.34 -2.10 15.28
C PHE A 12 12.84 -1.78 15.34
N THR A 13 12.17 -1.72 14.19
CA THR A 13 10.74 -1.39 14.13
C THR A 13 9.88 -2.46 14.79
N ILE A 14 10.21 -3.73 14.61
CA ILE A 14 9.50 -4.85 15.23
C ILE A 14 9.76 -4.87 16.75
N GLU A 15 11.02 -4.80 17.15
CA GLU A 15 11.45 -4.89 18.54
C GLU A 15 10.89 -3.75 19.39
N TRP A 16 11.08 -2.50 18.97
CA TRP A 16 10.62 -1.32 19.72
C TRP A 16 9.12 -1.03 19.58
N GLY A 17 8.49 -1.57 18.55
CA GLY A 17 7.05 -1.42 18.29
C GLY A 17 6.18 -2.47 18.99
N THR A 18 6.77 -3.57 19.48
CA THR A 18 6.02 -4.72 20.03
C THR A 18 6.48 -5.02 21.45
N GLN A 19 5.58 -4.94 22.40
CA GLN A 19 5.89 -5.29 23.78
C GLN A 19 5.85 -6.82 23.98
N THR A 20 6.93 -7.41 24.51
CA THR A 20 7.02 -8.86 24.77
C THR A 20 6.57 -9.22 26.19
N ASP A 21 6.88 -8.39 27.19
CA ASP A 21 6.45 -8.54 28.59
C ASP A 21 6.44 -7.18 29.33
N GLU A 22 6.02 -7.18 30.59
CA GLU A 22 5.94 -5.95 31.43
C GLU A 22 7.30 -5.32 31.75
N ASN A 23 8.40 -6.05 31.65
CA ASN A 23 9.75 -5.59 31.93
C ASN A 23 10.59 -5.36 30.67
N ASP A 24 9.95 -5.38 29.53
CA ASP A 24 10.58 -5.19 28.24
C ASP A 24 11.31 -3.84 28.17
N LYS A 25 12.63 -3.89 27.99
CA LYS A 25 13.49 -2.71 27.91
C LYS A 25 13.63 -2.14 26.51
N THR A 26 13.23 -2.92 25.51
CA THR A 26 13.30 -2.59 24.09
C THR A 26 11.93 -2.22 23.52
N PHE A 27 11.03 -1.75 24.39
CA PHE A 27 9.69 -1.29 24.02
C PHE A 27 9.52 0.21 24.31
N ASP A 28 8.89 0.92 23.38
CA ASP A 28 8.46 2.31 23.58
C ASP A 28 7.01 2.52 23.13
N SER A 29 6.15 2.88 24.09
CA SER A 29 4.70 3.04 23.87
C SER A 29 4.31 4.19 22.93
N GLU A 30 5.18 5.17 22.68
CA GLU A 30 4.95 6.23 21.70
C GLU A 30 5.30 5.78 20.29
N PHE A 31 6.15 4.76 20.13
CA PHE A 31 6.52 4.19 18.83
C PHE A 31 5.50 3.19 18.30
N THR A 32 4.88 2.41 19.20
CA THR A 32 3.87 1.39 18.84
C THR A 32 2.76 1.90 17.90
N PRO A 33 2.09 3.04 18.14
CA PRO A 33 1.02 3.51 17.24
C PRO A 33 1.50 3.82 15.82
N ILE A 34 2.78 4.17 15.65
CA ILE A 34 3.39 4.48 14.36
C ILE A 34 3.60 3.20 13.55
N ALA A 35 4.10 2.14 14.20
CA ALA A 35 4.45 0.88 13.55
C ALA A 35 3.28 -0.11 13.46
N ALA A 36 2.32 -0.07 14.39
CA ALA A 36 1.33 -1.12 14.60
C ALA A 36 0.46 -1.44 13.37
N GLN A 37 0.04 -0.43 12.61
CA GLN A 37 -0.82 -0.66 11.45
C GLN A 37 -0.10 -1.45 10.35
N SER A 38 1.11 -1.01 10.00
CA SER A 38 1.90 -1.68 8.97
C SER A 38 2.35 -3.07 9.44
N LEU A 39 2.81 -3.21 10.69
CA LEU A 39 3.23 -4.50 11.26
C LEU A 39 2.13 -5.55 11.24
N GLN A 40 0.85 -5.17 11.42
CA GLN A 40 -0.27 -6.10 11.34
C GLN A 40 -0.50 -6.67 9.93
N THR A 41 -0.16 -5.91 8.91
CA THR A 41 -0.35 -6.29 7.50
C THR A 41 0.85 -7.03 6.92
N ILE A 42 2.07 -6.81 7.40
CA ILE A 42 3.27 -7.49 6.92
C ILE A 42 3.18 -8.98 7.23
N LYS A 43 3.39 -9.81 6.20
CA LYS A 43 3.38 -11.29 6.29
C LYS A 43 4.77 -11.88 6.22
N GLY A 44 5.72 -11.15 5.67
CA GLY A 44 7.11 -11.60 5.59
C GLY A 44 7.99 -10.68 4.76
N VAL A 45 9.29 -10.88 4.93
CA VAL A 45 10.34 -10.17 4.20
C VAL A 45 11.33 -11.20 3.69
N LYS A 46 11.78 -11.06 2.45
CA LYS A 46 12.74 -11.94 1.81
C LYS A 46 13.83 -11.13 1.12
N VAL A 47 15.06 -11.34 1.51
CA VAL A 47 16.23 -10.79 0.81
C VAL A 47 16.49 -11.65 -0.43
N ILE A 48 16.50 -11.05 -1.59
CA ILE A 48 16.76 -11.71 -2.87
C ILE A 48 18.26 -11.65 -3.17
N ASP A 49 18.85 -10.47 -3.08
CA ASP A 49 20.28 -10.20 -3.30
C ASP A 49 20.73 -8.97 -2.50
N GLU A 50 21.90 -8.41 -2.82
CA GLU A 50 22.50 -7.28 -2.09
C GLU A 50 21.68 -5.98 -2.21
N ASP A 51 20.89 -5.83 -3.25
CA ASP A 51 20.16 -4.60 -3.59
C ASP A 51 18.64 -4.79 -3.63
N THR A 52 18.17 -6.03 -3.48
CA THR A 52 16.76 -6.37 -3.68
C THR A 52 16.14 -7.06 -2.46
N ILE A 53 15.02 -6.52 -2.00
CA ILE A 53 14.20 -7.07 -0.93
C ILE A 53 12.74 -7.20 -1.39
N GLU A 54 12.10 -8.33 -1.10
CA GLU A 54 10.66 -8.54 -1.28
C GLU A 54 9.95 -8.42 0.06
N VAL A 55 8.91 -7.60 0.12
CA VAL A 55 8.04 -7.47 1.29
C VAL A 55 6.65 -7.98 0.92
N TYR A 56 6.13 -8.92 1.70
CA TYR A 56 4.81 -9.51 1.53
C TYR A 56 3.86 -8.90 2.54
N ALA A 57 2.78 -8.26 2.08
CA ALA A 57 1.81 -7.59 2.92
C ALA A 57 0.37 -7.93 2.53
N ASP A 58 -0.52 -7.98 3.52
CA ASP A 58 -1.97 -8.05 3.35
C ASP A 58 -2.53 -6.63 3.36
N TYR A 59 -2.13 -5.86 2.34
CA TYR A 59 -2.53 -4.47 2.13
C TYR A 59 -2.71 -4.24 0.65
N TRP A 60 -3.80 -3.58 0.29
CA TRP A 60 -4.09 -3.24 -1.07
C TRP A 60 -4.40 -1.74 -1.22
N HIS A 61 -3.86 -1.14 -2.25
CA HIS A 61 -4.18 0.21 -2.71
C HIS A 61 -4.21 0.26 -4.24
N PHE A 62 -4.94 1.20 -4.84
CA PHE A 62 -4.97 1.36 -6.29
C PHE A 62 -3.65 1.92 -6.86
N ASP A 63 -2.88 2.61 -6.04
CA ASP A 63 -1.57 3.16 -6.37
C ASP A 63 -0.49 2.24 -5.77
N ASP A 64 0.38 1.72 -6.62
CA ASP A 64 1.48 0.83 -6.23
C ASP A 64 2.50 1.55 -5.33
N GLY A 65 2.65 2.89 -5.49
CA GLY A 65 3.49 3.72 -4.64
C GLY A 65 3.02 3.73 -3.19
N GLU A 66 1.71 3.80 -2.95
CA GLU A 66 1.11 3.71 -1.62
C GLU A 66 1.32 2.32 -0.99
N ILE A 67 1.27 1.24 -1.79
CA ILE A 67 1.59 -0.10 -1.31
C ILE A 67 3.07 -0.16 -0.88
N ALA A 68 3.96 0.41 -1.69
CA ALA A 68 5.39 0.45 -1.39
C ALA A 68 5.67 1.28 -0.12
N GLU A 69 5.06 2.46 0.02
CA GLU A 69 5.20 3.31 1.22
C GLU A 69 4.68 2.60 2.47
N TRP A 70 3.51 1.98 2.40
CA TRP A 70 2.91 1.24 3.52
C TRP A 70 3.79 0.09 4.00
N THR A 71 4.49 -0.58 3.09
CA THR A 71 5.35 -1.72 3.40
C THR A 71 6.78 -1.33 3.77
N MET A 72 7.16 -0.06 3.60
CA MET A 72 8.49 0.44 3.92
C MET A 72 8.61 0.74 5.42
N LEU A 73 8.93 -0.29 6.23
CA LEU A 73 9.08 -0.20 7.68
C LEU A 73 10.48 0.22 8.14
N TRP A 74 11.35 0.58 7.21
CA TRP A 74 12.72 0.99 7.51
C TRP A 74 12.92 2.49 7.27
N ASN A 75 13.88 3.04 7.98
CA ASN A 75 14.34 4.42 7.80
C ASN A 75 15.73 4.44 7.14
N SER A 76 16.24 5.63 6.86
CA SER A 76 17.55 5.84 6.24
C SER A 76 18.70 6.01 7.23
N MET A 77 18.49 5.66 8.51
CA MET A 77 19.52 5.78 9.54
C MET A 77 20.53 4.63 9.42
N PRO A 78 21.85 4.89 9.52
CA PRO A 78 22.84 3.83 9.60
C PRO A 78 22.62 2.91 10.79
N TRP A 79 22.74 1.59 10.58
CA TRP A 79 22.49 0.59 11.61
C TRP A 79 23.37 0.77 12.85
N GLU A 80 24.63 1.21 12.70
CA GLU A 80 25.52 1.43 13.83
C GLU A 80 25.08 2.60 14.73
N ILE A 81 24.45 3.63 14.16
CA ILE A 81 23.82 4.71 14.94
C ILE A 81 22.62 4.17 15.72
N SER A 82 21.76 3.40 15.04
CA SER A 82 20.59 2.76 15.68
C SER A 82 21.02 1.87 16.84
N THR A 83 22.01 0.99 16.64
CA THR A 83 22.57 0.13 17.70
C THR A 83 23.12 0.93 18.88
N ALA A 84 23.85 2.03 18.61
CA ALA A 84 24.40 2.88 19.67
C ALA A 84 23.29 3.61 20.46
N MET A 85 22.23 4.03 19.78
CA MET A 85 21.04 4.62 20.40
C MET A 85 20.32 3.61 21.31
N GLU A 86 20.05 2.40 20.81
CA GLU A 86 19.42 1.32 21.59
C GLU A 86 20.23 1.00 22.85
N LYS A 87 21.54 0.90 22.69
CA LYS A 87 22.41 0.63 23.82
C LYS A 87 22.40 1.76 24.86
N ALA A 88 22.38 3.00 24.42
CA ALA A 88 22.27 4.15 25.32
C ALA A 88 20.92 4.18 26.07
N VAL A 89 19.82 3.81 25.42
CA VAL A 89 18.49 3.73 26.00
C VAL A 89 18.35 2.55 26.96
N THR A 90 18.82 1.36 26.56
CA THR A 90 18.76 0.15 27.41
C THR A 90 19.68 0.23 28.62
N ASP A 91 20.79 0.99 28.54
CA ASP A 91 21.66 1.34 29.68
C ASP A 91 21.06 2.45 30.55
N GLY A 92 19.88 2.98 30.24
CA GLY A 92 19.18 4.01 31.03
C GLY A 92 19.85 5.38 31.01
N LYS A 93 20.58 5.73 29.94
CA LYS A 93 21.24 7.04 29.80
C LYS A 93 20.31 8.10 29.21
N VAL A 94 19.44 7.68 28.28
CA VAL A 94 18.49 8.49 27.54
C VAL A 94 17.23 7.67 27.26
N ALA A 95 16.21 8.28 26.64
CA ALA A 95 15.02 7.57 26.17
C ALA A 95 14.67 8.01 24.75
N PHE A 96 13.98 7.14 24.01
CA PHE A 96 13.53 7.44 22.63
C PHE A 96 12.32 8.38 22.60
N SER A 97 11.45 8.34 23.60
CA SER A 97 10.24 9.14 23.66
C SER A 97 10.22 10.11 24.84
N ARG A 98 9.34 11.10 24.78
CA ARG A 98 9.14 12.05 25.86
C ARG A 98 8.55 11.38 27.10
N SER A 99 7.58 10.48 26.93
CA SER A 99 6.99 9.73 28.05
C SER A 99 8.02 8.80 28.68
N GLY A 100 8.81 8.10 27.86
CA GLY A 100 9.93 7.28 28.32
C GLY A 100 10.97 8.06 29.07
N ALA A 101 11.34 9.27 28.63
CA ALA A 101 12.26 10.16 29.30
C ALA A 101 11.72 10.60 30.67
N THR A 102 10.44 10.98 30.72
CA THR A 102 9.78 11.39 31.96
C THR A 102 9.70 10.24 32.98
N SER A 103 9.28 9.05 32.53
CA SER A 103 9.11 7.88 33.41
C SER A 103 10.42 7.38 33.98
N LYS A 104 11.51 7.44 33.21
CA LYS A 104 12.86 7.00 33.61
C LYS A 104 13.72 8.11 34.26
N ASN A 105 13.21 9.34 34.28
CA ASN A 105 13.93 10.56 34.76
C ASN A 105 15.27 10.74 34.03
N VAL A 106 15.29 10.63 32.74
CA VAL A 106 16.44 10.82 31.84
C VAL A 106 16.09 11.84 30.75
N ASN A 107 17.08 12.23 29.95
CA ASN A 107 16.82 13.10 28.80
C ASN A 107 16.17 12.31 27.62
N TRP A 108 15.36 13.01 26.86
CA TRP A 108 14.91 12.54 25.55
C TRP A 108 16.07 12.69 24.56
N LEU A 109 16.48 11.59 23.91
CA LEU A 109 17.60 11.54 22.98
C LEU A 109 17.32 12.43 21.75
N SER A 110 18.32 13.24 21.39
CA SER A 110 18.27 14.06 20.17
C SER A 110 19.63 14.05 19.44
N LEU A 111 19.68 13.43 18.28
CA LEU A 111 20.91 13.29 17.49
C LEU A 111 21.49 14.62 16.99
N ILE A 112 20.71 15.70 17.02
CA ILE A 112 21.15 17.05 16.63
C ILE A 112 21.88 17.78 17.74
N ILE A 113 21.74 17.34 19.01
CA ILE A 113 22.33 17.99 20.18
C ILE A 113 23.74 17.45 20.41
N PRO A 114 24.78 18.30 20.51
CA PRO A 114 26.18 17.84 20.65
C PRO A 114 26.43 16.91 21.84
N ASN A 115 25.78 17.11 22.97
CA ASN A 115 25.94 16.24 24.15
C ASN A 115 25.46 14.82 23.87
N ASP A 116 24.30 14.67 23.22
CA ASP A 116 23.73 13.36 22.88
C ASP A 116 24.54 12.72 21.74
N ALA A 117 24.97 13.51 20.75
CA ALA A 117 25.87 13.03 19.70
C ALA A 117 27.19 12.48 20.27
N ASN A 118 27.78 13.15 21.25
CA ASN A 118 28.99 12.67 21.95
C ASN A 118 28.71 11.41 22.80
N LEU A 119 27.51 11.26 23.38
CA LEU A 119 27.10 10.02 24.01
C LEU A 119 27.08 8.86 23.02
N ILE A 120 26.45 9.06 21.86
CA ILE A 120 26.40 8.06 20.78
C ILE A 120 27.81 7.74 20.27
N LYS A 121 28.65 8.76 20.03
CA LYS A 121 30.05 8.55 19.66
C LYS A 121 30.77 7.65 20.67
N GLY A 122 30.59 7.89 21.97
CA GLY A 122 31.21 7.06 23.01
C GLY A 122 30.78 5.58 23.00
N TYR A 123 29.56 5.27 22.54
CA TYR A 123 29.14 3.88 22.32
C TYR A 123 29.79 3.31 21.04
N LEU A 124 29.84 4.06 19.95
CA LEU A 124 30.51 3.63 18.72
C LEU A 124 32.01 3.34 18.95
N GLU A 125 32.71 4.17 19.74
CA GLU A 125 34.10 3.93 20.13
C GLU A 125 34.26 2.62 20.91
N LYS A 126 33.38 2.37 21.89
CA LYS A 126 33.38 1.10 22.65
C LYS A 126 33.10 -0.10 21.73
N PHE A 127 32.18 0.01 20.78
CA PHE A 127 31.88 -1.05 19.83
C PHE A 127 33.08 -1.34 18.92
N ARG A 128 33.70 -0.30 18.40
CA ARG A 128 34.94 -0.39 17.62
C ARG A 128 36.04 -1.10 18.41
N ASP A 129 36.34 -0.60 19.61
CA ASP A 129 37.49 -1.07 20.43
C ASP A 129 37.27 -2.51 20.95
N SER A 130 36.04 -2.96 21.12
CA SER A 130 35.69 -4.32 21.51
C SER A 130 35.44 -5.27 20.33
N ASN A 131 35.53 -4.81 19.08
CA ASN A 131 35.10 -5.55 17.89
C ASN A 131 33.66 -6.08 18.01
N TYR A 132 32.77 -5.25 18.54
CA TYR A 132 31.38 -5.62 18.74
C TYR A 132 30.68 -5.87 17.41
N ILE A 133 29.90 -6.95 17.35
CA ILE A 133 29.00 -7.29 16.26
C ILE A 133 27.61 -7.44 16.89
N PRO A 134 26.61 -6.66 16.46
CA PRO A 134 25.23 -6.85 16.90
C PRO A 134 24.74 -8.29 16.73
N GLU A 135 23.86 -8.74 17.62
CA GLU A 135 23.34 -10.13 17.60
C GLU A 135 22.69 -10.46 16.25
N GLU A 136 21.99 -9.48 15.69
CA GLU A 136 21.24 -9.54 14.44
C GLU A 136 22.16 -9.82 13.23
N PHE A 137 23.46 -9.50 13.36
CA PHE A 137 24.44 -9.70 12.31
C PHE A 137 25.40 -10.87 12.55
N LYS A 138 25.23 -11.65 13.60
CA LYS A 138 26.13 -12.79 13.90
C LYS A 138 26.18 -13.84 12.81
N GLU A 139 25.07 -14.02 12.08
CA GLU A 139 24.97 -14.95 10.95
C GLU A 139 25.26 -14.28 9.60
N SER A 140 25.55 -12.95 9.60
CA SER A 140 25.88 -12.24 8.38
C SER A 140 27.23 -12.69 7.82
N LYS A 141 27.40 -12.57 6.50
CA LYS A 141 28.66 -12.88 5.82
C LYS A 141 29.67 -11.70 5.87
N GLN A 142 29.34 -10.65 6.60
CA GLN A 142 30.17 -9.45 6.67
C GLN A 142 31.46 -9.69 7.46
N SER A 143 32.55 -9.07 7.02
CA SER A 143 33.84 -9.17 7.69
C SER A 143 33.90 -8.27 8.93
N SER A 144 34.79 -8.58 9.89
CA SER A 144 35.08 -7.68 11.00
C SER A 144 35.50 -6.28 10.55
N GLU A 145 36.20 -6.17 9.41
CA GLU A 145 36.61 -4.91 8.81
C GLU A 145 35.42 -4.06 8.38
N TYR A 146 34.35 -4.68 7.85
CA TYR A 146 33.11 -3.97 7.53
C TYR A 146 32.55 -3.24 8.76
N PHE A 147 32.39 -3.91 9.90
CA PHE A 147 31.88 -3.32 11.14
C PHE A 147 32.80 -2.20 11.64
N GLN A 148 34.11 -2.42 11.61
CA GLN A 148 35.10 -1.42 12.01
C GLN A 148 35.02 -0.15 11.16
N ASN A 149 34.89 -0.31 9.85
CA ASN A 149 34.79 0.81 8.91
C ASN A 149 33.50 1.61 9.16
N ARG A 150 32.37 0.94 9.41
CA ARG A 150 31.10 1.61 9.75
C ARG A 150 31.23 2.45 11.01
N TYR A 151 31.75 1.88 12.12
CA TYR A 151 31.97 2.62 13.36
C TYR A 151 32.91 3.82 13.15
N ASN A 152 34.01 3.65 12.47
CA ASN A 152 34.98 4.73 12.22
C ASN A 152 34.35 5.85 11.38
N SER A 153 33.55 5.53 10.36
CA SER A 153 32.90 6.52 9.52
C SER A 153 31.91 7.36 10.29
N SER A 154 31.07 6.74 11.12
CA SER A 154 30.08 7.44 11.93
C SER A 154 30.72 8.25 13.08
N ILE A 155 31.81 7.74 13.69
CA ILE A 155 32.62 8.51 14.65
C ILE A 155 33.17 9.77 13.99
N LYS A 156 33.80 9.62 12.83
CA LYS A 156 34.35 10.74 12.07
C LYS A 156 33.28 11.77 11.70
N TRP A 157 32.12 11.31 11.25
CA TRP A 157 30.99 12.21 10.95
C TRP A 157 30.61 13.07 12.16
N ILE A 158 30.47 12.46 13.33
CA ILE A 158 30.10 13.17 14.57
C ILE A 158 31.21 14.16 14.98
N GLU A 159 32.47 13.82 14.79
CA GLU A 159 33.59 14.71 15.06
C GLU A 159 33.65 15.92 14.13
N ASP A 160 33.37 15.69 12.84
CA ASP A 160 33.40 16.75 11.83
C ASP A 160 32.18 17.69 11.94
N ASN A 161 31.00 17.18 12.29
CA ASN A 161 29.73 17.91 12.21
C ASN A 161 29.10 18.27 13.59
N ASN A 162 29.61 17.73 14.69
CA ASN A 162 29.08 17.93 16.06
C ASN A 162 27.62 17.47 16.26
N HIS A 163 27.13 16.57 15.42
CA HIS A 163 25.83 15.92 15.52
C HIS A 163 25.88 14.50 14.94
N ALA A 164 24.92 13.65 15.32
CA ALA A 164 24.84 12.26 14.85
C ALA A 164 23.73 12.04 13.79
N VAL A 165 23.24 13.12 13.15
CA VAL A 165 22.24 13.03 12.07
C VAL A 165 22.95 12.64 10.79
N ILE A 166 22.77 11.39 10.37
CA ILE A 166 23.29 10.82 9.12
C ILE A 166 22.10 10.31 8.31
N SER A 167 22.01 10.67 7.04
CA SER A 167 20.91 10.36 6.15
C SER A 167 21.43 10.11 4.73
N ASN A 168 20.61 9.56 3.86
CA ASN A 168 20.93 9.31 2.44
C ASN A 168 20.18 10.26 1.49
N GLY A 169 19.60 11.35 2.01
CA GLY A 169 18.88 12.34 1.19
C GLY A 169 19.79 13.29 0.43
N PRO A 170 19.21 14.18 -0.40
CA PRO A 170 19.95 15.15 -1.23
C PRO A 170 20.57 16.30 -0.42
N PHE A 171 20.26 16.38 0.86
CA PHE A 171 20.77 17.41 1.76
C PHE A 171 21.31 16.77 3.03
N TYR A 172 22.31 17.42 3.61
CA TYR A 172 22.82 17.07 4.94
C TYR A 172 22.75 18.28 5.87
N LEU A 173 22.61 18.01 7.16
CA LEU A 173 22.65 19.03 8.20
C LEU A 173 24.09 19.51 8.37
N GLU A 174 24.35 20.78 8.05
CA GLU A 174 25.67 21.40 8.28
C GLU A 174 25.78 21.93 9.71
N SER A 175 24.75 22.64 10.20
CA SER A 175 24.78 23.20 11.54
C SER A 175 23.40 23.43 12.11
N TYR A 176 23.31 23.41 13.44
CA TYR A 176 22.16 23.79 14.22
C TYR A 176 22.55 24.72 15.36
N SER A 177 21.91 25.89 15.42
CA SER A 177 22.07 26.87 16.51
C SER A 177 20.75 26.99 17.28
N PRO A 178 20.64 26.40 18.49
CA PRO A 178 19.41 26.49 19.29
C PRO A 178 19.11 27.91 19.78
N GLU A 179 20.13 28.74 20.03
CA GLU A 179 19.98 30.12 20.50
C GLU A 179 19.29 30.98 19.43
N SER A 180 19.72 30.87 18.19
CA SER A 180 19.14 31.61 17.05
C SER A 180 17.96 30.89 16.41
N ARG A 181 17.71 29.63 16.79
CA ARG A 181 16.71 28.72 16.15
C ARG A 181 16.96 28.57 14.64
N THR A 182 18.23 28.49 14.27
CA THR A 182 18.64 28.39 12.86
C THR A 182 19.17 27.01 12.57
N ILE A 183 18.79 26.46 11.43
CA ILE A 183 19.33 25.24 10.84
C ILE A 183 19.93 25.61 9.49
N THR A 184 21.14 25.16 9.22
CA THR A 184 21.76 25.21 7.90
C THR A 184 21.83 23.81 7.33
N VAL A 185 21.31 23.66 6.13
CA VAL A 185 21.44 22.42 5.34
C VAL A 185 22.18 22.72 4.06
N ASN A 186 23.06 21.82 3.66
CA ASN A 186 23.80 21.88 2.40
C ASN A 186 23.40 20.75 1.47
N THR A 187 23.57 20.98 0.17
CA THR A 187 23.37 19.95 -0.84
C THR A 187 24.45 18.87 -0.71
N PHE A 188 24.05 17.63 -0.88
CA PHE A 188 24.96 16.50 -1.04
C PHE A 188 25.32 16.39 -2.53
N GLU A 189 26.54 16.80 -2.86
CA GLU A 189 27.05 16.78 -4.24
C GLU A 189 27.95 15.56 -4.44
N ASP A 190 27.35 14.45 -4.89
CA ASP A 190 28.06 13.21 -5.16
C ASP A 190 27.56 12.62 -6.48
N GLU A 191 28.49 12.03 -7.28
CA GLU A 191 28.15 11.43 -8.57
C GLU A 191 27.17 10.24 -8.45
N SER A 192 27.10 9.60 -7.29
CA SER A 192 26.17 8.52 -7.01
C SER A 192 24.73 8.98 -6.79
N TYR A 193 24.49 10.30 -6.64
CA TYR A 193 23.14 10.82 -6.46
C TYR A 193 22.33 10.68 -7.76
N PRO A 194 21.20 9.92 -7.77
CA PRO A 194 20.57 9.46 -9.01
C PRO A 194 19.77 10.54 -9.75
N PHE A 195 19.42 11.65 -9.08
CA PHE A 195 18.53 12.67 -9.64
C PHE A 195 19.31 13.87 -10.19
N LYS A 196 18.77 14.48 -11.24
CA LYS A 196 19.36 15.66 -11.93
C LYS A 196 18.55 16.91 -11.62
N VAL A 197 19.19 18.07 -11.79
CA VAL A 197 18.48 19.37 -11.71
C VAL A 197 17.32 19.38 -12.70
N GLY A 198 16.13 19.74 -12.23
CA GLY A 198 14.91 19.75 -13.03
C GLY A 198 14.12 18.43 -13.06
N GLU A 199 14.63 17.35 -12.47
CA GLU A 199 13.94 16.05 -12.40
C GLU A 199 12.52 16.16 -11.84
N TRP A 200 12.34 17.01 -10.84
CA TRP A 200 11.08 17.18 -10.11
C TRP A 200 10.17 18.28 -10.68
N SER A 201 10.59 18.97 -11.78
CA SER A 201 9.79 20.04 -12.38
C SER A 201 8.44 19.55 -12.94
N LYS A 202 8.30 18.24 -13.22
CA LYS A 202 7.04 17.62 -13.62
C LYS A 202 5.92 17.78 -12.57
N PHE A 203 6.28 18.02 -11.29
CA PHE A 203 5.31 18.23 -10.21
C PHE A 203 4.96 19.71 -9.96
N GLU A 204 5.57 20.67 -10.68
CA GLU A 204 5.27 22.10 -10.51
C GLU A 204 3.84 22.45 -10.94
N LYS A 205 3.30 21.70 -11.91
CA LYS A 205 1.93 21.87 -12.40
C LYS A 205 1.12 20.62 -12.17
N THR A 206 0.13 20.72 -11.30
CA THR A 206 -0.75 19.61 -10.97
C THR A 206 -1.86 19.48 -12.02
N GLU A 207 -1.83 18.40 -12.80
CA GLU A 207 -2.89 18.03 -13.74
C GLU A 207 -3.54 16.75 -13.25
N PHE A 208 -4.74 16.89 -12.65
CA PHE A 208 -5.47 15.72 -12.13
C PHE A 208 -6.01 14.84 -13.26
N PRO A 209 -5.96 13.53 -13.14
CA PRO A 209 -6.66 12.64 -14.05
C PRO A 209 -8.17 12.85 -13.93
N ILE A 210 -8.89 12.72 -15.04
CA ILE A 210 -10.34 12.92 -15.10
C ILE A 210 -10.96 11.86 -16.01
N ILE A 211 -11.97 11.15 -15.51
CA ILE A 211 -12.82 10.25 -16.30
C ILE A 211 -13.96 11.08 -16.88
N LYS A 212 -13.88 11.40 -18.17
CA LYS A 212 -14.90 12.20 -18.89
C LYS A 212 -16.14 11.41 -19.20
N LYS A 213 -15.97 10.13 -19.58
CA LYS A 213 -17.08 9.27 -19.99
C LYS A 213 -16.69 7.81 -19.79
N VAL A 214 -17.66 7.03 -19.36
CA VAL A 214 -17.61 5.55 -19.40
C VAL A 214 -18.86 5.07 -20.16
N ASP A 215 -18.62 4.34 -21.25
CA ASP A 215 -19.69 3.68 -22.02
C ASP A 215 -19.73 2.20 -21.60
N LEU A 216 -20.65 1.89 -20.74
CA LEU A 216 -20.85 0.57 -20.13
C LEU A 216 -22.21 0.01 -20.51
N LYS A 217 -22.26 -1.13 -21.18
CA LYS A 217 -23.52 -1.86 -21.38
C LYS A 217 -24.10 -2.31 -20.04
N LYS A 218 -25.31 -1.87 -19.74
CA LYS A 218 -25.98 -2.18 -18.45
C LYS A 218 -26.50 -3.62 -18.37
N ILE A 219 -26.57 -4.35 -19.47
CA ILE A 219 -26.99 -5.76 -19.52
C ILE A 219 -26.04 -6.51 -20.44
N THR A 220 -25.51 -7.64 -19.99
CA THR A 220 -24.71 -8.57 -20.78
C THR A 220 -25.13 -10.01 -20.48
N GLN A 221 -24.48 -10.99 -21.15
CA GLN A 221 -24.73 -12.41 -20.98
C GLN A 221 -23.44 -13.12 -20.57
N THR A 222 -23.54 -14.21 -19.82
CA THR A 222 -22.41 -15.10 -19.55
C THR A 222 -21.84 -15.62 -20.87
N GLY A 223 -20.48 -15.67 -20.96
CA GLY A 223 -19.79 -16.15 -22.16
C GLY A 223 -19.86 -15.22 -23.37
N ALA A 224 -20.35 -13.99 -23.24
CA ALA A 224 -20.30 -12.98 -24.29
C ALA A 224 -19.15 -11.99 -24.02
N GLU A 225 -18.40 -11.61 -25.05
CA GLU A 225 -17.39 -10.55 -24.94
C GLU A 225 -18.02 -9.28 -24.36
N PHE A 226 -17.38 -8.68 -23.34
CA PHE A 226 -17.87 -7.49 -22.68
C PHE A 226 -16.86 -6.35 -22.83
N LYS A 227 -17.31 -5.25 -23.44
CA LYS A 227 -16.50 -4.06 -23.73
C LYS A 227 -16.97 -2.86 -22.93
N ILE A 228 -16.00 -2.06 -22.50
CA ILE A 228 -16.22 -0.81 -21.79
C ILE A 228 -15.29 0.23 -22.38
N ASP A 229 -15.85 1.27 -22.99
CA ASP A 229 -15.08 2.37 -23.56
C ASP A 229 -15.01 3.52 -22.57
N ILE A 230 -13.79 4.04 -22.35
CA ILE A 230 -13.49 5.04 -21.33
C ILE A 230 -12.79 6.21 -22.02
N ILE A 231 -13.25 7.43 -21.76
CA ILE A 231 -12.58 8.65 -22.19
C ILE A 231 -12.02 9.33 -20.96
N THR A 232 -10.70 9.57 -20.95
CA THR A 232 -10.00 10.23 -19.84
C THR A 232 -9.16 11.42 -20.35
N GLU A 233 -8.77 12.29 -19.40
CA GLU A 233 -7.76 13.34 -19.56
C GLU A 233 -6.71 13.20 -18.49
N ASN A 234 -5.45 13.54 -18.78
CA ASN A 234 -4.32 13.56 -17.87
C ASN A 234 -4.09 12.23 -17.13
N SER A 235 -4.37 11.11 -17.79
CA SER A 235 -4.24 9.77 -17.21
C SER A 235 -3.14 9.00 -17.92
N ASP A 236 -2.24 8.36 -17.17
CA ASP A 236 -1.18 7.50 -17.67
C ASP A 236 -1.64 6.04 -17.72
N SER A 237 -2.51 5.64 -16.79
CA SER A 237 -3.05 4.29 -16.71
C SER A 237 -4.50 4.24 -16.24
N ILE A 238 -5.16 3.12 -16.58
CA ILE A 238 -6.51 2.74 -16.10
C ILE A 238 -6.39 1.43 -15.36
N LEU A 239 -6.68 1.44 -14.07
CA LEU A 239 -6.84 0.25 -13.25
C LEU A 239 -8.31 -0.06 -13.11
N TYR A 240 -8.72 -1.33 -13.33
CA TYR A 240 -10.11 -1.72 -13.10
C TYR A 240 -10.22 -2.98 -12.24
N PHE A 241 -11.32 -3.04 -11.51
CA PHE A 241 -11.76 -4.18 -10.71
C PHE A 241 -13.13 -4.61 -11.17
N LEU A 242 -13.25 -5.87 -11.52
CA LEU A 242 -14.51 -6.49 -11.90
C LEU A 242 -14.85 -7.56 -10.87
N THR A 243 -16.01 -7.44 -10.24
CA THR A 243 -16.48 -8.39 -9.21
C THR A 243 -17.84 -8.96 -9.59
N ASP A 244 -18.10 -10.20 -9.16
CA ASP A 244 -19.39 -10.86 -9.31
C ASP A 244 -20.43 -10.31 -8.33
N ASN A 245 -21.64 -10.90 -8.36
CA ASN A 245 -22.76 -10.55 -7.48
C ASN A 245 -22.52 -10.92 -6.00
N GLU A 246 -21.51 -11.73 -5.69
CA GLU A 246 -21.12 -12.11 -4.33
C GLU A 246 -19.92 -11.28 -3.84
N GLY A 247 -19.30 -10.46 -4.72
CA GLY A 247 -18.15 -9.63 -4.43
C GLY A 247 -16.80 -10.30 -4.68
N ASN A 248 -16.78 -11.51 -5.29
CA ASN A 248 -15.54 -12.18 -5.66
C ASN A 248 -14.91 -11.49 -6.87
N SER A 249 -13.58 -11.40 -6.91
CA SER A 249 -12.86 -10.83 -8.04
C SER A 249 -12.92 -11.72 -9.26
N ILE A 250 -13.38 -11.16 -10.39
CA ILE A 250 -13.38 -11.81 -11.69
C ILE A 250 -12.14 -11.42 -12.49
N SER A 251 -11.81 -10.14 -12.52
CA SER A 251 -10.65 -9.60 -13.21
C SER A 251 -10.19 -8.30 -12.57
N THR A 252 -8.87 -8.15 -12.45
CA THR A 252 -8.20 -6.92 -12.04
C THR A 252 -7.02 -6.73 -12.97
N GLU A 253 -6.98 -5.63 -13.71
CA GLU A 253 -5.90 -5.35 -14.65
C GLU A 253 -5.63 -3.85 -14.72
N THR A 254 -4.37 -3.51 -15.01
CA THR A 254 -3.94 -2.15 -15.32
C THR A 254 -3.66 -2.07 -16.82
N LEU A 255 -4.29 -1.10 -17.47
CA LEU A 255 -4.10 -0.79 -18.89
C LEU A 255 -3.38 0.55 -19.01
N LYS A 256 -2.52 0.69 -20.00
CA LYS A 256 -1.98 2.01 -20.34
C LYS A 256 -3.11 2.87 -20.90
N ALA A 257 -3.29 4.07 -20.34
CA ALA A 257 -4.22 5.04 -20.91
C ALA A 257 -3.69 5.52 -22.28
N VAL A 258 -4.57 5.49 -23.27
CA VAL A 258 -4.30 6.11 -24.58
C VAL A 258 -5.00 7.45 -24.57
N GLU A 259 -4.30 8.50 -24.99
CA GLU A 259 -4.84 9.86 -24.99
C GLU A 259 -6.21 9.91 -25.65
N GLY A 260 -7.22 10.26 -24.84
CA GLY A 260 -8.60 10.41 -25.22
C GLY A 260 -9.46 9.16 -25.03
N GLU A 261 -9.05 7.94 -25.40
CA GLU A 261 -9.94 6.76 -25.37
C GLU A 261 -9.19 5.47 -25.03
N THR A 262 -9.71 4.71 -24.05
CA THR A 262 -9.20 3.39 -23.67
C THR A 262 -10.36 2.41 -23.60
N THR A 263 -10.20 1.22 -24.20
CA THR A 263 -11.23 0.16 -24.16
C THR A 263 -10.77 -0.99 -23.27
N ILE A 264 -11.57 -1.32 -22.26
CA ILE A 264 -11.45 -2.58 -21.51
C ILE A 264 -12.19 -3.65 -22.29
N ILE A 265 -11.53 -4.75 -22.61
CA ILE A 265 -12.11 -5.92 -23.26
C ILE A 265 -12.03 -7.11 -22.33
N ILE A 266 -13.17 -7.58 -21.87
CA ILE A 266 -13.28 -8.82 -21.08
C ILE A 266 -13.69 -9.92 -22.06
N PRO A 267 -12.79 -10.90 -22.34
CA PRO A 267 -13.08 -11.96 -23.30
C PRO A 267 -14.16 -12.91 -22.76
N ASP A 268 -14.78 -13.64 -23.67
CA ASP A 268 -15.83 -14.63 -23.41
C ASP A 268 -15.43 -15.70 -22.39
N GLU A 269 -14.18 -16.11 -22.38
CA GLU A 269 -13.64 -17.05 -21.39
C GLU A 269 -13.72 -16.51 -19.94
N LYS A 270 -13.45 -15.22 -19.74
CA LYS A 270 -13.56 -14.57 -18.42
C LYS A 270 -15.01 -14.28 -18.06
N THR A 271 -15.83 -13.88 -19.03
CA THR A 271 -17.25 -13.58 -18.79
C THR A 271 -18.09 -14.81 -18.43
N GLN A 272 -17.59 -16.01 -18.68
CA GLN A 272 -18.20 -17.25 -18.15
C GLN A 272 -18.23 -17.29 -16.63
N ASN A 273 -17.31 -16.57 -15.96
CA ASN A 273 -17.23 -16.48 -14.51
C ASN A 273 -18.12 -15.36 -13.92
N PHE A 274 -18.86 -14.63 -14.76
CA PHE A 274 -19.80 -13.65 -14.28
C PHE A 274 -20.92 -14.31 -13.50
N GLY A 275 -21.21 -13.80 -12.31
CA GLY A 275 -22.37 -14.22 -11.53
C GLY A 275 -23.68 -13.72 -12.21
N ILE A 276 -24.70 -14.59 -12.29
CA ILE A 276 -26.04 -14.17 -12.76
C ILE A 276 -26.60 -13.12 -11.79
N GLY A 277 -27.02 -11.97 -12.31
CA GLY A 277 -27.51 -10.85 -11.53
C GLY A 277 -26.62 -9.61 -11.63
N ALA A 278 -26.54 -8.82 -10.56
CA ALA A 278 -25.81 -7.57 -10.53
C ALA A 278 -24.30 -7.80 -10.26
N ASN A 279 -23.47 -7.54 -11.24
CA ASN A 279 -22.02 -7.50 -11.11
C ASN A 279 -21.54 -6.05 -11.03
N ASN A 280 -20.34 -5.80 -10.52
CA ASN A 280 -19.83 -4.46 -10.30
C ASN A 280 -18.50 -4.25 -11.02
N ILE A 281 -18.28 -3.02 -11.47
CA ILE A 281 -16.99 -2.56 -11.95
C ILE A 281 -16.58 -1.28 -11.24
N LYS A 282 -15.30 -1.23 -10.85
CA LYS A 282 -14.61 -0.03 -10.36
C LYS A 282 -13.49 0.29 -11.32
N ILE A 283 -13.36 1.56 -11.68
CA ILE A 283 -12.37 2.05 -12.63
C ILE A 283 -11.66 3.23 -11.97
N PHE A 284 -10.32 3.20 -11.99
CA PHE A 284 -9.47 4.28 -11.55
C PHE A 284 -8.67 4.80 -12.73
N ALA A 285 -8.73 6.10 -12.97
CA ALA A 285 -7.84 6.81 -13.85
C ALA A 285 -6.67 7.34 -13.02
N ILE A 286 -5.45 6.92 -13.32
CA ILE A 286 -4.24 7.15 -12.54
C ILE A 286 -3.27 7.99 -13.35
N SER A 287 -2.60 8.95 -12.70
CA SER A 287 -1.52 9.74 -13.29
C SER A 287 -0.21 9.50 -12.53
N ASP A 288 0.90 9.36 -13.23
CA ASP A 288 2.24 9.25 -12.64
C ASP A 288 2.69 10.55 -11.94
N SER A 289 1.97 11.64 -12.15
CA SER A 289 2.30 12.98 -11.61
C SER A 289 1.50 13.35 -10.37
N VAL A 290 0.44 12.61 -10.04
CA VAL A 290 -0.51 12.96 -8.98
C VAL A 290 -1.05 11.70 -8.32
N LEU A 291 -0.89 11.57 -7.00
CA LEU A 291 -1.39 10.43 -6.22
C LEU A 291 -2.91 10.36 -6.11
N ARG A 292 -3.64 11.40 -6.50
CA ARG A 292 -5.11 11.39 -6.47
C ARG A 292 -5.68 10.88 -7.79
N PRO A 293 -6.25 9.68 -7.85
CA PRO A 293 -6.93 9.18 -9.04
C PRO A 293 -8.29 9.85 -9.22
N ASP A 294 -8.86 9.74 -10.42
CA ASP A 294 -10.31 9.86 -10.59
C ASP A 294 -10.95 8.48 -10.56
N PHE A 295 -12.20 8.39 -10.10
CA PHE A 295 -12.85 7.14 -9.77
C PHE A 295 -14.25 7.04 -10.36
N TYR A 296 -14.56 5.89 -10.96
CA TYR A 296 -15.90 5.55 -11.45
C TYR A 296 -16.31 4.16 -10.95
N GLU A 297 -17.54 4.04 -10.45
CA GLU A 297 -18.14 2.77 -10.02
C GLU A 297 -19.51 2.60 -10.66
N SER A 298 -19.81 1.40 -11.11
CA SER A 298 -21.12 1.06 -11.66
C SER A 298 -21.40 -0.43 -11.58
N SER A 299 -22.72 -0.74 -11.53
CA SER A 299 -23.22 -2.10 -11.67
C SER A 299 -23.77 -2.35 -13.07
N PHE A 300 -23.73 -3.60 -13.50
CA PHE A 300 -24.37 -4.11 -14.71
C PHE A 300 -25.02 -5.46 -14.43
N ILE A 301 -26.04 -5.81 -15.20
CA ILE A 301 -26.81 -7.06 -15.03
C ILE A 301 -26.26 -8.12 -15.99
N VAL A 302 -25.97 -9.29 -15.44
CA VAL A 302 -25.60 -10.48 -16.22
C VAL A 302 -26.78 -11.44 -16.25
N THR A 303 -27.10 -11.90 -17.46
CA THR A 303 -28.15 -12.90 -17.72
C THR A 303 -27.54 -14.17 -18.30
N GLU A 304 -28.24 -15.28 -18.18
CA GLU A 304 -27.83 -16.52 -18.84
C GLU A 304 -27.81 -16.33 -20.36
N MET A 305 -26.84 -16.98 -21.01
CA MET A 305 -26.85 -17.09 -22.46
C MET A 305 -28.06 -17.95 -22.87
N LYS A 306 -29.00 -17.38 -23.65
CA LYS A 306 -30.07 -18.17 -24.22
C LYS A 306 -29.45 -19.16 -25.20
N THR A 307 -29.35 -20.40 -24.82
CA THR A 307 -29.11 -21.48 -25.75
C THR A 307 -30.34 -21.51 -26.65
N GLU A 308 -30.20 -21.18 -27.95
CA GLU A 308 -31.28 -21.45 -28.91
C GLU A 308 -31.53 -22.95 -28.82
N LEU A 309 -32.69 -23.33 -28.35
CA LEU A 309 -33.13 -24.71 -28.44
C LEU A 309 -33.08 -25.07 -29.92
N PRO A 310 -32.52 -26.23 -30.30
CA PRO A 310 -32.53 -26.68 -31.69
C PRO A 310 -33.96 -26.62 -32.16
N THR A 311 -34.20 -25.96 -33.28
CA THR A 311 -35.50 -25.92 -33.95
C THR A 311 -35.91 -27.35 -34.20
N VAL A 312 -36.79 -27.86 -33.38
CA VAL A 312 -37.47 -29.14 -33.65
C VAL A 312 -38.32 -28.85 -34.89
N ASN A 313 -37.96 -29.48 -35.98
CA ASN A 313 -38.77 -29.48 -37.22
C ASN A 313 -40.21 -29.84 -36.77
N SER A 314 -41.10 -28.85 -36.90
CA SER A 314 -42.51 -29.05 -36.66
C SER A 314 -43.04 -29.98 -37.77
N GLU A 315 -43.09 -31.29 -37.49
CA GLU A 315 -44.03 -32.15 -38.19
C GLU A 315 -45.43 -31.60 -37.87
N LYS A 316 -46.14 -31.29 -38.91
CA LYS A 316 -47.53 -30.83 -38.84
C LYS A 316 -48.38 -31.85 -38.07
N ILE A 317 -48.69 -31.52 -36.81
CA ILE A 317 -49.76 -32.20 -36.07
C ILE A 317 -51.04 -31.51 -36.53
N GLU A 318 -51.88 -32.20 -37.31
CA GLU A 318 -53.24 -31.80 -37.59
C GLU A 318 -54.02 -31.88 -36.28
N PHE A 319 -54.40 -30.72 -35.72
CA PHE A 319 -55.34 -30.65 -34.62
C PHE A 319 -56.77 -30.77 -35.20
N SER A 320 -57.52 -31.81 -34.77
CA SER A 320 -58.94 -31.87 -34.93
C SER A 320 -59.61 -30.81 -34.03
N GLU A 321 -60.42 -29.95 -34.62
CA GLU A 321 -61.27 -29.05 -33.87
C GLU A 321 -62.19 -29.86 -32.96
N ASN A 322 -62.05 -29.70 -31.61
CA ASN A 322 -63.17 -29.70 -30.69
C ASN A 322 -62.73 -29.32 -29.27
N GLU A 323 -63.48 -28.38 -28.74
CA GLU A 323 -63.76 -28.07 -27.35
C GLU A 323 -62.77 -27.24 -26.50
N SER A 324 -63.21 -25.97 -26.30
CA SER A 324 -63.28 -25.21 -25.03
C SER A 324 -62.05 -25.15 -24.11
N TYR A 325 -61.17 -24.16 -24.39
CA TYR A 325 -60.08 -23.78 -23.49
C TYR A 325 -60.33 -22.47 -22.66
N TYR A 326 -61.57 -22.10 -22.38
CA TYR A 326 -61.85 -20.86 -21.63
C TYR A 326 -61.84 -21.02 -20.10
N GLU A 327 -61.81 -22.21 -19.56
CA GLU A 327 -61.85 -22.40 -18.12
C GLU A 327 -60.50 -22.25 -17.37
N PHE A 328 -59.34 -22.36 -18.03
CA PHE A 328 -58.02 -22.28 -17.39
C PHE A 328 -57.42 -20.87 -17.28
N LEU A 329 -57.99 -19.85 -17.93
CA LEU A 329 -57.46 -18.48 -17.85
C LEU A 329 -58.05 -17.62 -16.72
N ILE A 330 -59.13 -18.08 -16.08
CA ILE A 330 -59.83 -17.30 -15.02
C ILE A 330 -59.17 -17.51 -13.63
N ILE A 331 -58.53 -18.66 -13.38
CA ILE A 331 -57.95 -18.99 -12.06
C ILE A 331 -56.75 -18.10 -11.71
N PRO A 332 -55.73 -17.83 -12.59
CA PRO A 332 -54.62 -16.96 -12.24
C PRO A 332 -54.99 -15.48 -12.03
N ILE A 333 -56.07 -14.99 -12.71
CA ILE A 333 -56.51 -13.60 -12.54
C ILE A 333 -57.17 -13.42 -11.18
N ILE A 334 -57.93 -14.39 -10.66
CA ILE A 334 -58.57 -14.33 -9.34
C ILE A 334 -57.54 -14.37 -8.22
N ILE A 335 -56.44 -15.13 -8.39
CA ILE A 335 -55.34 -15.18 -7.39
C ILE A 335 -54.58 -13.84 -7.33
N VAL A 336 -54.30 -13.21 -8.46
CA VAL A 336 -53.60 -11.91 -8.50
C VAL A 336 -54.44 -10.79 -7.92
N VAL A 337 -55.75 -10.74 -8.21
CA VAL A 337 -56.68 -9.77 -7.64
C VAL A 337 -56.87 -10.00 -6.14
N GLY A 338 -56.94 -11.27 -5.69
CA GLY A 338 -57.02 -11.63 -4.28
C GLY A 338 -55.80 -11.17 -3.47
N ILE A 339 -54.58 -11.33 -4.02
CA ILE A 339 -53.35 -10.88 -3.39
C ILE A 339 -53.27 -9.35 -3.30
N ILE A 340 -53.71 -8.63 -4.33
CA ILE A 340 -53.75 -7.15 -4.32
C ILE A 340 -54.70 -6.62 -3.28
N ILE A 341 -55.87 -7.25 -3.07
CA ILE A 341 -56.87 -6.86 -2.08
C ILE A 341 -56.33 -7.12 -0.66
N VAL A 342 -55.65 -8.24 -0.40
CA VAL A 342 -55.05 -8.56 0.89
C VAL A 342 -53.89 -7.61 1.22
N LEU A 343 -53.05 -7.26 0.25
CA LEU A 343 -51.95 -6.30 0.45
C LEU A 343 -52.47 -4.88 0.73
N LYS A 344 -53.51 -4.42 0.04
CA LYS A 344 -54.15 -3.11 0.33
C LYS A 344 -54.80 -3.05 1.72
N LYS A 345 -55.36 -4.15 2.22
CA LYS A 345 -55.95 -4.19 3.55
C LYS A 345 -54.92 -4.18 4.68
N LYS A 346 -53.67 -4.60 4.41
CA LYS A 346 -52.56 -4.59 5.37
C LYS A 346 -51.83 -3.24 5.47
N GLN A 347 -52.08 -2.31 4.54
CA GLN A 347 -51.52 -0.94 4.58
C GLN A 347 -52.49 0.08 5.21
N SER A 348 -53.69 -0.32 5.59
CA SER A 348 -54.71 0.56 6.20
C SER A 348 -55.06 0.15 7.64
N GLN A 349 -54.21 -0.61 8.29
CA GLN A 349 -54.13 -0.81 9.73
C GLN A 349 -52.74 -0.44 10.20
#